data_4affad27294f63d6d544f55e1a14cc94
#
_entry.id   4affad27294f63d6d544f55e1a14cc94
#
_cell.length_a   1.000
_cell.length_b   1.000
_cell.length_c   1.000
_cell.angle_alpha   90.00
_cell.angle_beta   90.00
_cell.angle_gamma   90.00
#
_symmetry.space_group_name_H-M   'P 1'
#
loop_
_entity.id
_entity.type
_entity.pdbx_description
1 polymer ?
#
loop_
_entity_poly.entity_id
_entity_poly.type
_entity_poly.pdbx_seq_one_letter_code
_entity_poly.pdbx_strand_id
1 'polypeptide(L)'
;MRRPFQNLLPLFLAGLISACVTPKSLELPEIADWDSRQDILAGVDEWEFAGRIGVSAGEEGFSGQLWWRQDGVVFRARISGPLGVGTVFINGDGRELTVTDRDGVVTELHDAEAELRRMYGWTIPVTSLRFWALGIPDPASPAMTEFGEDGQLSKLRQQDWEVDITQYREGGGQLMPRRLTAVNDDVKMRLVIDNWVFR
;
A
#
# COMPACT_ATOMS: atom_id res chain seq x y z
N MET A 1 18.40 70.71 31.96
CA MET A 1 18.24 69.32 32.21
C MET A 1 17.19 68.76 31.26
N ARG A 2 17.60 68.08 30.15
CA ARG A 2 16.72 67.45 29.16
C ARG A 2 16.94 65.96 29.21
N ARG A 3 15.87 65.21 29.53
CA ARG A 3 15.87 63.71 29.50
C ARG A 3 15.58 63.26 28.09
N PRO A 4 16.29 62.22 27.53
CA PRO A 4 15.94 61.68 26.26
C PRO A 4 14.82 60.62 26.42
N PHE A 5 13.85 60.68 25.53
CA PHE A 5 12.80 59.68 25.33
C PHE A 5 13.41 58.42 24.72
N GLN A 6 13.31 57.32 25.42
CA GLN A 6 13.62 55.98 24.89
C GLN A 6 12.39 55.46 24.15
N ASN A 7 12.47 55.37 22.82
CA ASN A 7 11.49 54.71 21.99
C ASN A 7 11.68 53.18 22.12
N LEU A 8 10.76 52.51 22.82
CA LEU A 8 10.60 51.07 22.76
C LEU A 8 9.87 50.69 21.46
N LEU A 9 10.58 50.08 20.53
CA LEU A 9 10.04 49.49 19.32
C LEU A 9 9.51 48.07 19.67
N PRO A 10 8.21 47.77 19.52
CA PRO A 10 7.73 46.43 19.74
C PRO A 10 8.16 45.50 18.59
N LEU A 11 8.97 44.48 18.92
CA LEU A 11 9.38 43.41 18.01
C LEU A 11 8.17 42.50 17.75
N PHE A 12 7.54 42.65 16.59
CA PHE A 12 6.47 41.79 16.12
C PHE A 12 7.08 40.45 15.68
N LEU A 13 7.03 39.45 16.56
CA LEU A 13 7.42 38.06 16.24
C LEU A 13 6.29 37.43 15.42
N ALA A 14 6.38 37.53 14.08
CA ALA A 14 5.49 36.82 13.16
C ALA A 14 5.77 35.33 13.21
N GLY A 15 4.95 34.56 13.95
CA GLY A 15 4.99 33.09 13.96
C GLY A 15 4.57 32.55 12.60
N LEU A 16 5.49 31.96 11.87
CA LEU A 16 5.21 31.17 10.68
C LEU A 16 4.49 29.87 11.09
N ILE A 17 3.17 29.87 11.00
CA ILE A 17 2.36 28.66 11.12
C ILE A 17 2.55 27.88 9.81
N SER A 18 3.48 26.92 9.79
CA SER A 18 3.58 25.91 8.73
C SER A 18 2.36 25.01 8.83
N ALA A 19 1.31 25.31 8.09
CA ALA A 19 0.19 24.41 7.91
C ALA A 19 0.68 23.19 7.12
N CYS A 20 0.79 22.03 7.77
CA CYS A 20 0.94 20.76 7.08
C CYS A 20 -0.33 20.52 6.25
N VAL A 21 -0.27 20.77 4.96
CA VAL A 21 -1.34 20.41 4.03
C VAL A 21 -1.32 18.88 3.91
N THR A 22 -2.21 18.21 4.66
CA THR A 22 -2.49 16.80 4.44
C THR A 22 -3.23 16.70 3.10
N PRO A 23 -2.75 15.90 2.13
CA PRO A 23 -3.46 15.72 0.87
C PRO A 23 -4.87 15.22 1.17
N LYS A 24 -5.87 15.93 0.67
CA LYS A 24 -7.28 15.55 0.85
C LYS A 24 -7.53 14.30 -0.01
N SER A 25 -7.85 13.18 0.62
CA SER A 25 -8.32 11.99 -0.08
C SER A 25 -9.67 12.30 -0.73
N LEU A 26 -9.87 11.81 -1.96
CA LEU A 26 -11.20 11.76 -2.55
C LEU A 26 -12.06 10.76 -1.78
N GLU A 27 -13.35 11.03 -1.70
CA GLU A 27 -14.32 10.06 -1.24
C GLU A 27 -14.74 9.18 -2.42
N LEU A 28 -14.71 7.87 -2.19
CA LEU A 28 -15.20 6.88 -3.15
C LEU A 28 -16.73 6.97 -3.23
N PRO A 29 -17.34 6.55 -4.36
CA PRO A 29 -18.79 6.39 -4.44
C PRO A 29 -19.33 5.47 -3.36
N GLU A 30 -20.62 5.61 -3.03
CA GLU A 30 -21.29 4.71 -2.09
C GLU A 30 -21.30 3.28 -2.65
N ILE A 31 -20.82 2.34 -1.83
CA ILE A 31 -20.77 0.92 -2.15
C ILE A 31 -21.97 0.25 -1.51
N ALA A 32 -22.98 -0.11 -2.33
CA ALA A 32 -24.24 -0.67 -1.84
C ALA A 32 -24.15 -2.19 -1.58
N ASP A 33 -23.37 -2.91 -2.40
CA ASP A 33 -23.28 -4.36 -2.39
C ASP A 33 -21.89 -4.84 -2.90
N TRP A 34 -21.72 -6.16 -2.95
CA TRP A 34 -20.48 -6.78 -3.38
C TRP A 34 -20.13 -6.51 -4.85
N ASP A 35 -21.09 -6.56 -5.74
CA ASP A 35 -20.87 -6.37 -7.18
C ASP A 35 -20.44 -4.93 -7.45
N SER A 36 -21.15 -3.95 -6.88
CA SER A 36 -20.78 -2.54 -6.94
C SER A 36 -19.40 -2.27 -6.29
N ARG A 37 -19.03 -3.02 -5.22
CA ARG A 37 -17.72 -2.92 -4.62
C ARG A 37 -16.61 -3.33 -5.60
N GLN A 38 -16.79 -4.45 -6.28
CA GLN A 38 -15.83 -4.93 -7.26
C GLN A 38 -15.69 -3.94 -8.41
N ASP A 39 -16.79 -3.48 -8.98
CA ASP A 39 -16.79 -2.56 -10.11
C ASP A 39 -16.14 -1.22 -9.76
N ILE A 40 -16.53 -0.62 -8.63
CA ILE A 40 -16.00 0.68 -8.19
C ILE A 40 -14.51 0.56 -7.89
N LEU A 41 -14.10 -0.42 -7.07
CA LEU A 41 -12.70 -0.52 -6.64
C LEU A 41 -11.76 -1.01 -7.75
N ALA A 42 -12.23 -1.85 -8.69
CA ALA A 42 -11.45 -2.23 -9.85
C ALA A 42 -11.23 -1.05 -10.82
N GLY A 43 -12.15 -0.09 -10.84
CA GLY A 43 -12.06 1.13 -11.66
C GLY A 43 -11.32 2.29 -11.02
N VAL A 44 -10.82 2.15 -9.79
CA VAL A 44 -10.03 3.22 -9.15
C VAL A 44 -8.59 3.17 -9.65
N ASP A 45 -8.22 4.14 -10.47
CA ASP A 45 -6.90 4.20 -11.11
C ASP A 45 -5.81 4.75 -10.19
N GLU A 46 -6.11 5.78 -9.38
CA GLU A 46 -5.11 6.43 -8.55
C GLU A 46 -5.41 6.32 -7.06
N TRP A 47 -4.55 5.60 -6.37
CA TRP A 47 -4.61 5.49 -4.92
C TRP A 47 -3.24 5.22 -4.31
N GLU A 48 -3.11 5.47 -3.04
CA GLU A 48 -1.92 5.13 -2.27
C GLU A 48 -2.29 4.66 -0.88
N PHE A 49 -1.41 3.88 -0.28
CA PHE A 49 -1.45 3.58 1.13
C PHE A 49 -0.06 3.63 1.77
N ALA A 50 -0.06 3.83 3.06
CA ALA A 50 1.10 3.61 3.90
C ALA A 50 0.76 2.57 4.97
N GLY A 51 1.77 1.75 5.31
CA GLY A 51 1.57 0.66 6.25
C GLY A 51 2.85 -0.13 6.50
N ARG A 52 2.68 -1.42 6.76
CA ARG A 52 3.78 -2.35 7.05
C ARG A 52 3.57 -3.64 6.30
N ILE A 53 4.67 -4.19 5.82
CA ILE A 53 4.71 -5.49 5.16
C ILE A 53 5.66 -6.42 5.91
N GLY A 54 5.30 -7.69 5.95
CA GLY A 54 6.20 -8.78 6.34
C GLY A 54 6.01 -9.94 5.38
N VAL A 55 7.10 -10.46 4.87
CA VAL A 55 7.14 -11.63 3.98
C VAL A 55 8.05 -12.66 4.61
N SER A 56 7.64 -13.92 4.58
CA SER A 56 8.47 -15.08 4.95
C SER A 56 8.32 -16.19 3.92
N ALA A 57 9.45 -16.76 3.51
CA ALA A 57 9.56 -17.85 2.55
C ALA A 57 10.67 -18.81 3.04
N GLY A 58 10.27 -19.96 3.61
CA GLY A 58 11.20 -20.85 4.28
C GLY A 58 11.96 -20.17 5.41
N GLU A 59 13.30 -20.17 5.32
CA GLU A 59 14.19 -19.49 6.28
C GLU A 59 14.44 -18.01 5.93
N GLU A 60 14.01 -17.58 4.75
CA GLU A 60 14.17 -16.21 4.28
C GLU A 60 12.96 -15.35 4.66
N GLY A 61 13.17 -14.05 4.72
CA GLY A 61 12.07 -13.11 4.93
C GLY A 61 12.55 -11.69 5.17
N PHE A 62 11.61 -10.78 5.05
CA PHE A 62 11.83 -9.37 5.36
C PHE A 62 10.59 -8.76 5.97
N SER A 63 10.77 -7.64 6.65
CA SER A 63 9.67 -6.80 7.13
C SER A 63 10.09 -5.33 7.15
N GLY A 64 9.13 -4.44 6.94
CA GLY A 64 9.41 -3.03 6.92
C GLY A 64 8.18 -2.16 6.80
N GLN A 65 8.41 -0.85 6.85
CA GLN A 65 7.41 0.14 6.46
C GLN A 65 7.22 0.05 4.96
N LEU A 66 5.95 0.04 4.52
CA LEU A 66 5.58 0.03 3.11
C LEU A 66 4.80 1.30 2.79
N TRP A 67 5.24 2.00 1.76
CA TRP A 67 4.43 2.97 1.05
C TRP A 67 4.20 2.44 -0.37
N TRP A 68 2.95 2.48 -0.82
CA TRP A 68 2.53 2.04 -2.15
C TRP A 68 1.70 3.13 -2.80
N ARG A 69 1.98 3.43 -4.06
CA ARG A 69 1.15 4.26 -4.93
C ARG A 69 0.84 3.52 -6.21
N GLN A 70 -0.43 3.44 -6.53
CA GLN A 70 -0.95 2.93 -7.80
C GLN A 70 -1.35 4.10 -8.70
N ASP A 71 -1.10 3.95 -10.01
CA ASP A 71 -1.45 4.89 -11.07
C ASP A 71 -1.77 4.06 -12.32
N GLY A 72 -3.07 3.77 -12.53
CA GLY A 72 -3.54 2.80 -13.50
C GLY A 72 -2.92 1.42 -13.29
N VAL A 73 -2.16 0.93 -14.27
CA VAL A 73 -1.46 -0.38 -14.18
C VAL A 73 -0.09 -0.28 -13.52
N VAL A 74 0.49 0.92 -13.44
CA VAL A 74 1.82 1.14 -12.89
C VAL A 74 1.75 1.41 -11.40
N PHE A 75 2.69 0.86 -10.64
CA PHE A 75 2.83 1.16 -9.23
C PHE A 75 4.24 1.60 -8.86
N ARG A 76 4.34 2.27 -7.74
CA ARG A 76 5.59 2.59 -7.05
C ARG A 76 5.47 2.16 -5.60
N ALA A 77 6.43 1.36 -5.15
CA ALA A 77 6.49 0.93 -3.76
C ALA A 77 7.84 1.30 -3.15
N ARG A 78 7.82 1.64 -1.88
CA ARG A 78 9.02 1.85 -1.07
C ARG A 78 8.90 1.01 0.19
N ILE A 79 9.87 0.13 0.39
CA ILE A 79 9.99 -0.68 1.60
C ILE A 79 11.22 -0.21 2.36
N SER A 80 11.02 0.17 3.62
CA SER A 80 12.10 0.65 4.50
C SER A 80 12.14 -0.17 5.78
N GLY A 81 13.31 -0.66 6.13
CA GLY A 81 13.54 -1.31 7.42
C GLY A 81 13.38 -0.36 8.60
N PRO A 82 13.57 -0.85 9.83
CA PRO A 82 13.51 -0.02 11.03
C PRO A 82 14.43 1.21 10.92
N LEU A 83 13.92 2.38 11.33
CA LEU A 83 14.62 3.68 11.26
C LEU A 83 15.04 4.09 9.84
N GLY A 84 14.38 3.55 8.78
CA GLY A 84 14.67 3.88 7.39
C GLY A 84 15.91 3.18 6.82
N VAL A 85 16.52 2.27 7.56
CA VAL A 85 17.71 1.53 7.09
C VAL A 85 17.29 0.49 6.04
N GLY A 86 18.07 0.40 4.95
CA GLY A 86 17.85 -0.61 3.92
C GLY A 86 16.62 -0.34 3.06
N THR A 87 16.41 0.90 2.64
CA THR A 87 15.29 1.26 1.77
C THR A 87 15.44 0.64 0.38
N VAL A 88 14.38 0.00 -0.10
CA VAL A 88 14.24 -0.57 -1.45
C VAL A 88 13.10 0.15 -2.16
N PHE A 89 13.31 0.54 -3.41
CA PHE A 89 12.27 1.08 -4.28
C PHE A 89 11.93 0.05 -5.36
N ILE A 90 10.64 -0.14 -5.60
CA ILE A 90 10.12 -1.04 -6.61
C ILE A 90 9.15 -0.24 -7.47
N ASN A 91 9.35 -0.27 -8.79
CA ASN A 91 8.48 0.39 -9.74
C ASN A 91 8.16 -0.58 -10.87
N GLY A 92 6.95 -0.50 -11.41
CA GLY A 92 6.57 -1.32 -12.57
C GLY A 92 5.07 -1.50 -12.69
N ASP A 93 4.67 -2.44 -13.55
CA ASP A 93 3.26 -2.81 -13.77
C ASP A 93 2.91 -4.22 -13.22
N GLY A 94 3.82 -4.81 -12.46
CA GLY A 94 3.71 -6.16 -11.91
C GLY A 94 4.30 -7.23 -12.81
N ARG A 95 4.42 -7.00 -14.11
CA ARG A 95 5.10 -7.89 -15.05
C ARG A 95 6.57 -7.47 -15.21
N GLU A 96 6.78 -6.21 -15.53
CA GLU A 96 8.11 -5.60 -15.63
C GLU A 96 8.36 -4.76 -14.38
N LEU A 97 9.40 -5.08 -13.62
CA LEU A 97 9.78 -4.39 -12.41
C LEU A 97 11.18 -3.82 -12.50
N THR A 98 11.35 -2.65 -11.94
CA THR A 98 12.66 -2.08 -11.62
C THR A 98 12.79 -2.04 -10.10
N VAL A 99 13.79 -2.74 -9.59
CA VAL A 99 14.12 -2.76 -8.15
C VAL A 99 15.40 -1.97 -7.95
N THR A 100 15.35 -0.94 -7.12
CA THR A 100 16.54 -0.20 -6.69
C THR A 100 16.79 -0.49 -5.22
N ASP A 101 17.93 -1.10 -4.92
CA ASP A 101 18.30 -1.45 -3.56
C ASP A 101 18.89 -0.25 -2.78
N ARG A 102 19.24 -0.49 -1.52
CA ARG A 102 19.82 0.52 -0.61
C ARG A 102 21.13 1.12 -1.10
N ASP A 103 21.88 0.39 -1.91
CA ASP A 103 23.20 0.80 -2.41
C ASP A 103 23.07 1.51 -3.77
N GLY A 104 21.83 1.68 -4.27
CA GLY A 104 21.50 2.32 -5.54
C GLY A 104 21.69 1.40 -6.74
N VAL A 105 21.88 0.10 -6.52
CA VAL A 105 21.96 -0.89 -7.61
C VAL A 105 20.57 -1.09 -8.17
N VAL A 106 20.43 -0.95 -9.48
CA VAL A 106 19.19 -1.13 -10.22
C VAL A 106 19.18 -2.51 -10.86
N THR A 107 18.09 -3.26 -10.60
CA THR A 107 17.82 -4.55 -11.22
C THR A 107 16.51 -4.44 -12.00
N GLU A 108 16.53 -4.80 -13.27
CA GLU A 108 15.34 -4.86 -14.12
C GLU A 108 14.90 -6.32 -14.26
N LEU A 109 13.61 -6.56 -14.07
CA LEU A 109 12.94 -7.85 -14.20
C LEU A 109 11.87 -7.73 -15.27
N HIS A 110 11.99 -8.47 -16.37
CA HIS A 110 11.05 -8.40 -17.52
C HIS A 110 9.88 -9.38 -17.38
N ASP A 111 10.05 -10.44 -16.59
CA ASP A 111 9.02 -11.33 -16.11
C ASP A 111 9.27 -11.56 -14.61
N ALA A 112 8.78 -10.59 -13.84
CA ALA A 112 9.13 -10.48 -12.43
C ALA A 112 8.81 -11.74 -11.62
N GLU A 113 7.64 -12.34 -11.85
CA GLU A 113 7.23 -13.54 -11.12
C GLU A 113 8.10 -14.74 -11.47
N ALA A 114 8.36 -14.96 -12.77
CA ALA A 114 9.21 -16.07 -13.23
C ALA A 114 10.68 -15.87 -12.80
N GLU A 115 11.19 -14.65 -12.86
CA GLU A 115 12.57 -14.35 -12.48
C GLU A 115 12.78 -14.44 -10.98
N LEU A 116 11.86 -13.93 -10.15
CA LEU A 116 11.92 -14.08 -8.70
C LEU A 116 11.85 -15.55 -8.29
N ARG A 117 10.94 -16.35 -8.92
CA ARG A 117 10.85 -17.79 -8.68
C ARG A 117 12.14 -18.53 -9.04
N ARG A 118 12.78 -18.14 -10.14
CA ARG A 118 14.06 -18.71 -10.55
C ARG A 118 15.22 -18.35 -9.62
N MET A 119 15.26 -17.11 -9.14
CA MET A 119 16.36 -16.60 -8.29
C MET A 119 16.23 -17.05 -6.84
N TYR A 120 15.02 -17.06 -6.31
CA TYR A 120 14.76 -17.27 -4.88
C TYR A 120 13.90 -18.50 -4.57
N GLY A 121 13.36 -19.19 -5.59
CA GLY A 121 12.45 -20.33 -5.41
C GLY A 121 11.01 -19.93 -5.07
N TRP A 122 10.72 -18.67 -4.87
CA TRP A 122 9.39 -18.13 -4.52
C TRP A 122 9.12 -16.80 -5.24
N THR A 123 7.85 -16.39 -5.26
CA THR A 123 7.42 -15.11 -5.85
C THR A 123 6.28 -14.48 -5.05
N ILE A 124 6.00 -13.21 -5.33
CA ILE A 124 4.84 -12.48 -4.81
C ILE A 124 3.98 -12.06 -6.02
N PRO A 125 2.67 -12.31 -6.01
CA PRO A 125 1.76 -11.97 -7.11
C PRO A 125 1.44 -10.46 -7.08
N VAL A 126 2.37 -9.65 -7.55
CA VAL A 126 2.30 -8.19 -7.47
C VAL A 126 1.07 -7.65 -8.22
N THR A 127 0.73 -8.25 -9.36
CA THR A 127 -0.46 -7.91 -10.15
C THR A 127 -1.76 -8.12 -9.39
N SER A 128 -1.90 -9.25 -8.70
CA SER A 128 -3.10 -9.54 -7.91
C SER A 128 -3.11 -8.80 -6.57
N LEU A 129 -1.94 -8.53 -5.99
CA LEU A 129 -1.80 -7.85 -4.69
C LEU A 129 -2.48 -6.48 -4.68
N ARG A 130 -2.45 -5.73 -5.78
CA ARG A 130 -3.11 -4.42 -5.87
C ARG A 130 -4.61 -4.52 -5.63
N PHE A 131 -5.26 -5.58 -6.12
CA PHE A 131 -6.69 -5.83 -5.93
C PHE A 131 -6.99 -6.38 -4.54
N TRP A 132 -6.16 -7.31 -4.05
CA TRP A 132 -6.31 -7.86 -2.70
C TRP A 132 -6.15 -6.79 -1.61
N ALA A 133 -5.25 -5.83 -1.83
CA ALA A 133 -5.11 -4.67 -0.94
C ALA A 133 -6.40 -3.83 -0.87
N LEU A 134 -7.14 -3.71 -1.98
CA LEU A 134 -8.45 -3.04 -2.04
C LEU A 134 -9.59 -3.91 -1.46
N GLY A 135 -9.34 -5.19 -1.18
CA GLY A 135 -10.33 -6.14 -0.67
C GLY A 135 -11.30 -6.63 -1.75
N ILE A 136 -10.78 -6.83 -2.95
CA ILE A 136 -11.47 -7.44 -4.09
C ILE A 136 -10.56 -8.48 -4.77
N PRO A 137 -11.10 -9.47 -5.49
CA PRO A 137 -10.30 -10.37 -6.30
C PRO A 137 -9.70 -9.65 -7.52
N ASP A 138 -8.59 -10.18 -8.01
CA ASP A 138 -8.05 -9.82 -9.32
C ASP A 138 -9.02 -10.26 -10.43
N PRO A 139 -9.57 -9.34 -11.24
CA PRO A 139 -10.55 -9.69 -12.28
C PRO A 139 -9.98 -10.57 -13.39
N ALA A 140 -8.65 -10.70 -13.49
CA ALA A 140 -8.00 -11.52 -14.52
C ALA A 140 -8.09 -13.04 -14.27
N SER A 141 -8.49 -13.49 -13.06
CA SER A 141 -8.59 -14.91 -12.75
C SER A 141 -9.81 -15.22 -11.85
N PRO A 142 -10.38 -16.46 -11.95
CA PRO A 142 -11.48 -16.87 -11.08
C PRO A 142 -11.08 -16.85 -9.60
N ALA A 143 -12.05 -16.53 -8.75
CA ALA A 143 -11.87 -16.48 -7.31
C ALA A 143 -13.03 -17.12 -6.56
N MET A 144 -12.75 -17.67 -5.37
CA MET A 144 -13.75 -18.06 -4.38
C MET A 144 -13.69 -17.08 -3.23
N THR A 145 -14.83 -16.55 -2.81
CA THR A 145 -14.95 -15.53 -1.77
C THR A 145 -15.84 -16.00 -0.63
N GLU A 146 -15.43 -15.66 0.61
CA GLU A 146 -16.23 -15.86 1.82
C GLU A 146 -16.34 -14.50 2.54
N PHE A 147 -17.51 -14.26 3.14
CA PHE A 147 -17.80 -12.98 3.79
C PHE A 147 -17.92 -13.17 5.30
N GLY A 148 -17.54 -12.15 6.05
CA GLY A 148 -17.77 -12.09 7.48
C GLY A 148 -19.24 -11.73 7.82
N GLU A 149 -19.57 -11.76 9.10
CA GLU A 149 -20.91 -11.39 9.60
C GLU A 149 -21.27 -9.92 9.30
N ASP A 150 -20.24 -9.08 9.11
CA ASP A 150 -20.35 -7.67 8.73
C ASP A 150 -20.55 -7.45 7.21
N GLY A 151 -20.63 -8.54 6.43
CA GLY A 151 -20.76 -8.49 4.96
C GLY A 151 -19.49 -8.12 4.22
N GLN A 152 -18.36 -7.93 4.92
CA GLN A 152 -17.07 -7.66 4.27
C GLN A 152 -16.38 -8.97 3.83
N LEU A 153 -15.57 -8.89 2.77
CA LEU A 153 -14.78 -10.03 2.33
C LEU A 153 -13.84 -10.46 3.46
N SER A 154 -13.98 -11.69 3.95
CA SER A 154 -13.13 -12.22 5.01
C SER A 154 -12.06 -13.16 4.47
N LYS A 155 -12.39 -13.92 3.41
CA LYS A 155 -11.47 -14.86 2.79
C LYS A 155 -11.62 -14.83 1.27
N LEU A 156 -10.48 -14.94 0.60
CA LEU A 156 -10.37 -15.04 -0.86
C LEU A 156 -9.41 -16.19 -1.19
N ARG A 157 -9.83 -17.09 -2.08
CA ARG A 157 -8.93 -18.06 -2.72
C ARG A 157 -8.86 -17.75 -4.19
N GLN A 158 -7.67 -17.48 -4.67
CA GLN A 158 -7.43 -17.10 -6.06
C GLN A 158 -6.06 -17.60 -6.50
N GLN A 159 -6.02 -18.28 -7.66
CA GLN A 159 -4.83 -19.01 -8.10
C GLN A 159 -4.40 -20.01 -7.01
N ASP A 160 -3.13 -20.03 -6.62
CA ASP A 160 -2.55 -20.82 -5.54
C ASP A 160 -2.47 -20.08 -4.18
N TRP A 161 -3.18 -18.96 -4.04
CA TRP A 161 -3.16 -18.14 -2.84
C TRP A 161 -4.46 -18.20 -2.04
N GLU A 162 -4.31 -18.26 -0.72
CA GLU A 162 -5.37 -17.98 0.23
C GLU A 162 -5.09 -16.62 0.90
N VAL A 163 -6.07 -15.71 0.84
CA VAL A 163 -5.99 -14.37 1.40
C VAL A 163 -7.05 -14.22 2.48
N ASP A 164 -6.62 -13.96 3.71
CA ASP A 164 -7.49 -13.64 4.84
C ASP A 164 -7.46 -12.14 5.11
N ILE A 165 -8.62 -11.49 5.17
CA ILE A 165 -8.77 -10.09 5.56
C ILE A 165 -9.46 -10.07 6.92
N THR A 166 -8.70 -9.71 7.95
CA THR A 166 -9.17 -9.84 9.35
C THR A 166 -9.59 -8.52 9.98
N GLN A 167 -9.27 -7.40 9.34
CA GLN A 167 -9.65 -6.07 9.83
C GLN A 167 -9.90 -5.12 8.67
N TYR A 168 -10.92 -4.30 8.82
CA TYR A 168 -11.25 -3.17 7.98
C TYR A 168 -11.15 -1.86 8.76
N ARG A 169 -10.96 -0.74 8.06
CA ARG A 169 -11.05 0.62 8.59
C ARG A 169 -11.52 1.57 7.52
N GLU A 170 -12.01 2.71 7.93
CA GLU A 170 -12.40 3.76 7.02
C GLU A 170 -11.23 4.27 6.17
N GLY A 171 -11.47 4.45 4.87
CA GLY A 171 -10.57 5.02 3.89
C GLY A 171 -11.37 5.45 2.66
N GLY A 172 -11.28 6.75 2.27
CA GLY A 172 -12.06 7.28 1.15
C GLY A 172 -13.58 7.20 1.35
N GLY A 173 -14.08 7.30 2.58
CA GLY A 173 -15.51 7.20 2.90
C GLY A 173 -16.05 5.76 2.89
N GLN A 174 -15.22 4.76 2.68
CA GLN A 174 -15.61 3.35 2.61
C GLN A 174 -14.78 2.49 3.57
N LEU A 175 -15.28 1.27 3.87
CA LEU A 175 -14.53 0.28 4.63
C LEU A 175 -13.48 -0.37 3.73
N MET A 176 -12.22 -0.08 3.98
CA MET A 176 -11.06 -0.61 3.25
C MET A 176 -10.28 -1.60 4.12
N PRO A 177 -9.63 -2.61 3.54
CA PRO A 177 -8.80 -3.54 4.28
C PRO A 177 -7.74 -2.81 5.11
N ARG A 178 -7.60 -3.24 6.36
CA ARG A 178 -6.54 -2.78 7.24
C ARG A 178 -5.49 -3.85 7.47
N ARG A 179 -5.93 -5.11 7.61
CA ARG A 179 -5.01 -6.23 7.84
C ARG A 179 -5.39 -7.39 6.95
N LEU A 180 -4.45 -7.79 6.14
CA LEU A 180 -4.57 -8.99 5.33
C LEU A 180 -3.33 -9.89 5.49
N THR A 181 -3.56 -11.18 5.29
CA THR A 181 -2.51 -12.19 5.19
C THR A 181 -2.75 -13.00 3.92
N ALA A 182 -1.76 -13.09 3.05
CA ALA A 182 -1.81 -13.95 1.88
C ALA A 182 -0.79 -15.08 2.04
N VAL A 183 -1.21 -16.30 1.77
CA VAL A 183 -0.40 -17.52 1.96
C VAL A 183 -0.54 -18.41 0.74
N ASN A 184 0.56 -19.01 0.31
CA ASN A 184 0.60 -20.20 -0.53
C ASN A 184 1.57 -21.23 0.10
N ASP A 185 1.93 -22.28 -0.63
CA ASP A 185 2.81 -23.33 -0.11
C ASP A 185 4.20 -22.82 0.28
N ASP A 186 4.71 -21.79 -0.40
CA ASP A 186 6.09 -21.32 -0.27
C ASP A 186 6.21 -20.02 0.53
N VAL A 187 5.16 -19.17 0.50
CA VAL A 187 5.25 -17.78 0.99
C VAL A 187 4.08 -17.44 1.91
N LYS A 188 4.39 -16.73 2.96
CA LYS A 188 3.42 -16.03 3.79
C LYS A 188 3.72 -14.53 3.79
N MET A 189 2.78 -13.74 3.29
CA MET A 189 2.82 -12.29 3.29
C MET A 189 1.78 -11.74 4.27
N ARG A 190 2.17 -10.74 5.05
CA ARG A 190 1.27 -9.98 5.93
C ARG A 190 1.35 -8.51 5.56
N LEU A 191 0.21 -7.88 5.40
CA LEU A 191 0.08 -6.46 5.13
C LEU A 191 -0.80 -5.82 6.20
N VAL A 192 -0.31 -4.72 6.77
CA VAL A 192 -1.09 -3.87 7.68
C VAL A 192 -1.10 -2.48 7.09
N ILE A 193 -2.27 -2.00 6.69
CA ILE A 193 -2.48 -0.69 6.07
C ILE A 193 -2.93 0.29 7.16
N ASP A 194 -2.17 1.35 7.35
CA ASP A 194 -2.43 2.33 8.39
C ASP A 194 -3.24 3.54 7.88
N ASN A 195 -3.14 3.87 6.59
CA ASN A 195 -3.95 4.90 5.95
C ASN A 195 -4.09 4.70 4.46
N TRP A 196 -5.21 5.19 3.90
CA TRP A 196 -5.53 5.21 2.47
C TRP A 196 -5.65 6.66 1.98
N VAL A 197 -5.27 6.88 0.72
CA VAL A 197 -5.52 8.14 0.00
C VAL A 197 -5.97 7.77 -1.42
N PHE A 198 -7.14 8.23 -1.82
CA PHE A 198 -7.68 8.10 -3.17
C PHE A 198 -7.58 9.44 -3.90
N ARG A 199 -7.36 9.42 -5.22
CA ARG A 199 -7.11 10.63 -6.02
C ARG A 199 -7.99 10.65 -7.28
#